data_85bb370277aa970dc125ecec9464c3d7
#
_entry.id   85bb370277aa970dc125ecec9464c3d7
#
_cell.length_a   1.000
_cell.length_b   1.000
_cell.length_c   1.000
_cell.angle_alpha   90.00
_cell.angle_beta   90.00
_cell.angle_gamma   90.00
#
_symmetry.space_group_name_H-M   'P 1'
#
loop_
_entity.id
_entity.type
_entity.pdbx_description
1 polymer ?
#
loop_
_entity_poly.entity_id
_entity_poly.type
_entity_poly.pdbx_seq_one_letter_code
_entity_poly.pdbx_strand_id
1 'polypeptide(L)' 'MNNRIEEYRKPLGLSQHRLGKRIGTSRVSINKIETGKVVPSLKVANDIANALSVCMYQIFDLDGTGSYECPNCQCS' A
#
# COMPACT_ATOMS: atom_id res chain seq x y z
N MET A 1 9.30 3.86 -5.70
CA MET A 1 8.54 2.61 -5.95
C MET A 1 7.14 2.96 -6.42
N ASN A 2 6.68 2.37 -7.50
CA ASN A 2 5.32 2.57 -7.97
C ASN A 2 4.33 1.79 -7.09
N ASN A 3 3.14 2.36 -6.89
CA ASN A 3 2.14 1.70 -6.06
C ASN A 3 0.73 2.13 -6.47
N ARG A 4 -0.26 1.39 -5.97
CA ARG A 4 -1.68 1.63 -6.21
C ARG A 4 -2.45 1.87 -4.92
N ILE A 5 -1.79 2.38 -3.90
CA ILE A 5 -2.42 2.59 -2.59
C ILE A 5 -3.68 3.45 -2.73
N GLU A 6 -3.59 4.54 -3.47
CA GLU A 6 -4.72 5.46 -3.66
C GLU A 6 -5.90 4.78 -4.33
N GLU A 7 -5.65 3.93 -5.33
CA GLU A 7 -6.72 3.23 -6.04
C GLU A 7 -7.51 2.29 -5.15
N TYR A 8 -6.87 1.67 -4.17
CA TYR A 8 -7.54 0.78 -3.23
C TYR A 8 -8.10 1.52 -2.03
N ARG A 9 -7.48 2.63 -1.66
CA ARG A 9 -7.87 3.43 -0.50
C ARG A 9 -9.17 4.20 -0.74
N LYS A 10 -9.30 4.85 -1.87
CA LYS A 10 -10.44 5.71 -2.19
C LYS A 10 -11.78 4.98 -2.16
N PRO A 11 -11.92 3.81 -2.80
CA PRO A 11 -13.19 3.07 -2.75
C PRO A 11 -13.62 2.67 -1.34
N LEU A 12 -12.67 2.53 -0.41
CA LEU A 12 -12.96 2.21 0.98
C LEU A 12 -13.27 3.44 1.83
N GLY A 13 -13.21 4.63 1.25
CA GLY A 13 -13.44 5.87 1.97
C GLY A 13 -12.34 6.22 2.96
N LEU A 14 -11.15 5.67 2.77
CA LEU A 14 -10.02 5.92 3.67
C LEU A 14 -9.17 7.07 3.14
N SER A 15 -9.06 8.15 3.93
CA SER A 15 -8.12 9.22 3.64
C SER A 15 -6.70 8.77 4.02
N GLN A 16 -5.69 9.51 3.56
CA GLN A 16 -4.31 9.23 3.98
C GLN A 16 -4.17 9.27 5.49
N HIS A 17 -4.86 10.21 6.13
CA HIS A 17 -4.86 10.33 7.60
C HIS A 17 -5.46 9.10 8.27
N ARG A 18 -6.60 8.63 7.77
CA ARG A 18 -7.28 7.45 8.34
C ARG A 18 -6.48 6.18 8.11
N LEU A 19 -5.90 6.02 6.93
CA LEU A 19 -5.03 4.87 6.66
C LEU A 19 -3.81 4.89 7.58
N GLY A 20 -3.19 6.04 7.74
CA GLY A 20 -2.05 6.20 8.64
C GLY A 20 -2.40 5.82 10.07
N LYS A 21 -3.54 6.28 10.56
CA LYS A 21 -4.00 5.92 11.91
C LYS A 21 -4.22 4.43 12.07
N ARG A 22 -4.76 3.78 11.05
CA ARG A 22 -5.05 2.36 11.10
C ARG A 22 -3.80 1.50 11.24
N ILE A 23 -2.70 1.95 10.66
CA ILE A 23 -1.44 1.19 10.70
C ILE A 23 -0.39 1.80 11.63
N GLY A 24 -0.74 2.88 12.34
CA GLY A 24 0.16 3.48 13.33
C GLY A 24 1.23 4.38 12.74
N THR A 25 0.96 5.02 11.60
CA THR A 25 1.90 5.96 11.00
C THR A 25 1.21 7.30 10.71
N SER A 26 1.97 8.30 10.24
CA SER A 26 1.42 9.62 9.97
C SER A 26 0.91 9.74 8.54
N ARG A 27 0.03 10.73 8.33
CA ARG A 27 -0.45 11.08 6.99
C ARG A 27 0.72 11.45 6.06
N VAL A 28 1.70 12.15 6.59
CA VAL A 28 2.87 12.57 5.82
C VAL A 28 3.63 11.36 5.29
N SER A 29 3.79 10.33 6.13
CA SER A 29 4.45 9.09 5.71
C SER A 29 3.67 8.39 4.61
N ILE A 30 2.34 8.30 4.74
CA ILE A 30 1.49 7.71 3.70
C ILE A 30 1.63 8.49 2.39
N ASN A 31 1.60 9.81 2.45
CA ASN A 31 1.75 10.65 1.27
C ASN A 31 3.09 10.41 0.56
N LYS A 32 4.18 10.34 1.32
CA LYS A 32 5.50 10.09 0.75
C LYS A 32 5.58 8.72 0.08
N ILE A 33 4.94 7.73 0.66
CA ILE A 33 4.91 6.38 0.07
C ILE A 33 4.07 6.39 -1.21
N GLU A 34 2.89 7.01 -1.20
CA GLU A 34 2.00 7.08 -2.37
C GLU A 34 2.64 7.81 -3.54
N THR A 35 3.41 8.86 -3.27
CA THR A 35 4.06 9.65 -4.31
C THR A 35 5.38 9.05 -4.79
N GLY A 36 5.81 7.94 -4.20
CA GLY A 36 7.05 7.26 -4.58
C GLY A 36 8.32 7.90 -4.03
N LYS A 37 8.20 8.87 -3.13
CA LYS A 37 9.36 9.53 -2.54
C LYS A 37 10.10 8.67 -1.54
N VAL A 38 9.40 7.74 -0.90
CA VAL A 38 9.96 6.86 0.13
C VAL A 38 9.49 5.44 -0.16
N VAL A 39 10.42 4.48 -0.05
CA VAL A 39 10.09 3.05 -0.15
C VAL A 39 9.72 2.58 1.27
N PRO A 40 8.52 2.02 1.46
CA PRO A 40 8.12 1.56 2.79
C PRO A 40 8.91 0.33 3.22
N SER A 41 9.10 0.17 4.53
CA SER A 41 9.67 -1.07 5.06
C SER A 41 8.69 -2.22 4.82
N LEU A 42 9.20 -3.46 4.88
CA LEU A 42 8.36 -4.64 4.69
C LEU A 42 7.18 -4.64 5.66
N LYS A 43 7.41 -4.28 6.91
CA LYS A 43 6.35 -4.22 7.93
C LYS A 43 5.27 -3.21 7.54
N VAL A 44 5.66 -2.00 7.15
CA VAL A 44 4.72 -0.95 6.78
C VAL A 44 3.96 -1.34 5.51
N ALA A 45 4.65 -1.90 4.52
CA ALA A 45 4.00 -2.37 3.30
C ALA A 45 2.95 -3.43 3.60
N ASN A 46 3.28 -4.38 4.48
CA ASN A 46 2.35 -5.43 4.88
C ASN A 46 1.16 -4.86 5.64
N ASP A 47 1.41 -3.90 6.53
CA ASP A 47 0.34 -3.25 7.29
C ASP A 47 -0.63 -2.50 6.38
N ILE A 48 -0.11 -1.81 5.37
CA ILE A 48 -0.95 -1.12 4.38
C ILE A 48 -1.80 -2.14 3.62
N ALA A 49 -1.19 -3.21 3.15
CA ALA A 49 -1.89 -4.25 2.41
C ALA A 49 -3.02 -4.86 3.25
N ASN A 50 -2.74 -5.15 4.51
CA ASN A 50 -3.74 -5.70 5.42
C ASN A 50 -4.88 -4.71 5.66
N ALA A 51 -4.56 -3.44 5.83
CA ALA A 51 -5.58 -2.40 6.06
C ALA A 51 -6.51 -2.25 4.85
N LEU A 52 -5.99 -2.49 3.65
CA LEU A 52 -6.75 -2.40 2.41
C LEU A 52 -7.33 -3.76 1.97
N SER A 53 -7.06 -4.82 2.73
CA SER A 53 -7.53 -6.18 2.46
C SER A 53 -7.09 -6.72 1.10
N VAL A 54 -5.86 -6.41 0.73
CA VAL A 54 -5.27 -6.86 -0.54
C VAL A 54 -3.86 -7.37 -0.31
N CYS A 55 -3.30 -8.00 -1.34
CA CYS A 55 -1.93 -8.49 -1.32
C CYS A 55 -0.95 -7.35 -1.58
N MET A 56 0.23 -7.40 -0.96
CA MET A 56 1.28 -6.39 -1.23
C MET A 56 1.62 -6.31 -2.72
N TYR A 57 1.60 -7.42 -3.43
CA TYR A 57 1.89 -7.44 -4.87
C TYR A 57 0.84 -6.68 -5.68
N GLN A 58 -0.37 -6.58 -5.18
CA GLN A 58 -1.44 -5.83 -5.84
C GLN A 58 -1.31 -4.34 -5.65
N ILE A 59 -0.63 -3.91 -4.59
CA ILE A 59 -0.45 -2.50 -4.25
C ILE A 59 0.90 -1.98 -4.71
N PHE A 60 1.96 -2.76 -4.49
CA PHE A 60 3.32 -2.33 -4.77
C PHE A 60 3.91 -3.08 -5.95
N ASP A 61 4.69 -2.36 -6.77
CA ASP A 61 5.40 -2.94 -7.91
C ASP A 61 6.70 -3.57 -7.40
N LEU A 62 6.58 -4.72 -6.74
CA LEU A 62 7.70 -5.37 -6.07
C LEU A 62 8.69 -6.02 -7.02
N ASP A 63 8.21 -6.46 -8.19
CA ASP A 63 9.07 -7.13 -9.18
C ASP A 63 9.53 -6.19 -10.30
N GLY A 64 9.10 -4.95 -10.29
CA GLY A 64 9.51 -3.96 -11.27
C GLY A 64 8.86 -4.10 -12.64
N THR A 65 7.92 -5.03 -12.80
CA THR A 65 7.28 -5.26 -14.11
C THR A 65 6.02 -4.42 -14.32
N GLY A 66 5.47 -3.84 -13.25
CA GLY A 66 4.24 -3.07 -13.31
C GLY A 66 2.99 -3.92 -13.45
N SER A 67 3.09 -5.24 -13.31
CA SER A 67 1.94 -6.13 -13.47
C SER A 67 1.03 -6.15 -12.26
N TYR A 68 1.55 -5.89 -11.07
CA TYR A 68 0.80 -5.90 -9.81
C TYR A 68 0.07 -7.23 -9.56
N GLU A 69 0.68 -8.34 -9.95
CA GLU A 69 0.11 -9.66 -9.76
C GLU A 69 0.83 -10.41 -8.64
N CYS A 70 0.06 -11.07 -7.80
CA CYS A 70 0.61 -11.92 -6.75
C CYS A 70 0.96 -13.29 -7.35
N PRO A 71 2.23 -13.72 -7.26
CA PRO A 71 2.63 -15.01 -7.87
C PRO A 71 1.91 -16.22 -7.27
N ASN A 72 1.51 -16.16 -6.01
CA ASN A 72 0.84 -17.29 -5.35
C ASN A 72 -0.63 -17.07 -5.04
N CYS A 73 -1.10 -15.84 -5.11
CA CYS A 73 -2.49 -15.46 -4.87
C CYS A 73 -3.11 -16.05 -3.59
N GLN A 74 -2.30 -16.23 -2.56
CA GLN A 74 -2.78 -16.71 -1.27
C GLN A 74 -2.85 -15.58 -0.23
N CYS A 75 -2.70 -14.37 -0.68
CA CYS A 75 -2.75 -13.19 0.16
C CYS A 75 -4.15 -12.61 0.10
N SER A 76 -4.98 -12.94 0.99
CA SER A 76 -6.34 -12.37 0.98
C SER A 76 -6.65 -11.68 2.28
#